data_3348d7350a7b3079dfa018a5eb2f3772
#
_entry.id   3348d7350a7b3079dfa018a5eb2f3772
#
_cell.length_a   1.000
_cell.length_b   1.000
_cell.length_c   1.000
_cell.angle_alpha   90.00
_cell.angle_beta   90.00
_cell.angle_gamma   90.00
#
_symmetry.space_group_name_H-M   'P 1'
#
loop_
_entity.id
_entity.type
_entity.pdbx_description
1 polymer ?
#
loop_
_entity_poly.entity_id
_entity_poly.type
_entity_poly.pdbx_seq_one_letter_code
_entity_poly.pdbx_strand_id
1 'polypeptide(L)'
;GDVYKRQGEFMFKQFTMELAGRTLRVDIGRVCAQANGAALMHYGDTVVLSTATASKEPREGIDFFPLSVEYEEKMYAVGKIPGGFNKREGKASENAILTSRVIDRPMRPLFPKDYRNDVTLNNMVMSVDTECRPELLAMLGSAIATCISDIPFDGPCATTQIGLIDGEFVVNPSQTQWQEGDLQLTVASTRQKVIMIEAGANEIPEAKMIEAIYKCHDVNQTVIAFINKIREEVGKPKHAYTSCAIPEEMFAAMREIVTPEQMEEAVFTDEKQQREENIREITDKFAEAFAENEEWLAVLDEAVYQYQKKTVRKMILKDHKRPDGRAIDQIR
;
A
#
# COMPACT_ATOMS: atom_id res chain seq x y z
N GLY A 1 -33.89 7.16 19.46
CA GLY A 1 -33.23 8.07 20.45
C GLY A 1 -31.85 7.62 20.87
N ASP A 2 -31.49 6.32 20.73
CA ASP A 2 -30.23 5.79 21.29
C ASP A 2 -29.04 5.78 20.34
N VAL A 3 -29.24 6.03 19.05
CA VAL A 3 -28.15 6.12 18.06
C VAL A 3 -27.27 7.36 18.31
N TYR A 4 -27.85 8.45 18.82
CA TYR A 4 -27.11 9.68 19.12
C TYR A 4 -26.35 9.67 20.46
N LYS A 5 -26.66 8.76 21.39
CA LYS A 5 -25.98 8.67 22.69
C LYS A 5 -24.67 7.86 22.66
N ARG A 6 -24.34 7.16 21.57
CA ARG A 6 -23.05 6.46 21.38
C ARG A 6 -22.00 7.27 20.65
N GLN A 7 -22.30 8.50 20.26
CA GLN A 7 -21.28 9.46 19.83
C GLN A 7 -20.59 9.97 21.11
N GLY A 8 -19.64 9.20 21.64
CA GLY A 8 -18.59 9.77 22.48
C GLY A 8 -18.05 10.99 21.76
N GLU A 9 -17.82 12.08 22.46
CA GLU A 9 -17.37 13.37 21.95
C GLU A 9 -16.29 13.18 20.88
N PHE A 10 -16.68 13.13 19.61
CA PHE A 10 -15.76 13.28 18.49
C PHE A 10 -15.28 14.72 18.50
N MET A 11 -14.26 14.97 19.31
CA MET A 11 -13.67 16.30 19.42
C MET A 11 -12.92 16.57 18.11
N PHE A 12 -13.42 17.56 17.34
CA PHE A 12 -12.71 18.07 16.19
C PHE A 12 -11.31 18.53 16.60
N LYS A 13 -10.31 18.01 15.89
CA LYS A 13 -8.92 18.44 16.03
C LYS A 13 -8.33 18.83 14.69
N GLN A 14 -7.52 19.88 14.70
CA GLN A 14 -6.83 20.39 13.54
C GLN A 14 -5.31 20.32 13.80
N PHE A 15 -4.59 19.79 12.82
CA PHE A 15 -3.13 19.68 12.83
C PHE A 15 -2.56 20.39 11.63
N THR A 16 -1.42 21.05 11.79
CA THR A 16 -0.75 21.76 10.72
C THR A 16 0.76 21.51 10.75
N MET A 17 1.37 21.49 9.56
CA MET A 17 2.81 21.52 9.37
C MET A 17 3.16 22.30 8.11
N GLU A 18 4.36 22.86 8.07
CA GLU A 18 4.89 23.43 6.83
C GLU A 18 5.52 22.32 5.98
N LEU A 19 5.11 22.23 4.72
CA LEU A 19 5.60 21.26 3.75
C LEU A 19 5.91 21.97 2.42
N ALA A 20 7.17 21.96 1.99
CA ALA A 20 7.61 22.63 0.76
C ALA A 20 7.15 24.09 0.63
N GLY A 21 7.23 24.88 1.74
CA GLY A 21 6.87 26.29 1.77
C GLY A 21 5.38 26.59 1.80
N ARG A 22 4.53 25.58 2.03
CA ARG A 22 3.07 25.70 2.14
C ARG A 22 2.56 24.97 3.37
N THR A 23 1.46 25.46 3.95
CA THR A 23 0.85 24.82 5.13
C THR A 23 0.01 23.62 4.69
N LEU A 24 0.42 22.42 5.14
CA LEU A 24 -0.41 21.23 5.12
C LEU A 24 -1.28 21.22 6.38
N ARG A 25 -2.61 21.17 6.23
CA ARG A 25 -3.58 21.08 7.32
C ARG A 25 -4.37 19.79 7.26
N VAL A 26 -4.57 19.17 8.41
CA VAL A 26 -5.34 17.93 8.58
C VAL A 26 -6.42 18.16 9.62
N ASP A 27 -7.68 18.01 9.20
CA ASP A 27 -8.85 18.11 10.08
C ASP A 27 -9.34 16.68 10.40
N ILE A 28 -9.40 16.30 11.69
CA ILE A 28 -9.86 15.00 12.18
C ILE A 28 -11.14 15.17 13.00
N GLY A 29 -12.09 14.25 12.84
CA GLY A 29 -13.35 14.25 13.60
C GLY A 29 -14.41 15.22 13.07
N ARG A 30 -14.17 15.89 11.95
CA ARG A 30 -15.10 16.84 11.35
C ARG A 30 -16.18 16.18 10.50
N VAL A 31 -15.82 15.14 9.78
CA VAL A 31 -16.69 14.41 8.83
C VAL A 31 -16.44 12.92 8.90
N CYS A 32 -17.34 12.11 8.33
CA CYS A 32 -17.21 10.65 8.20
C CYS A 32 -17.00 9.91 9.54
N ALA A 33 -17.77 10.29 10.57
CA ALA A 33 -17.68 9.69 11.91
C ALA A 33 -17.96 8.17 11.95
N GLN A 34 -18.57 7.60 10.89
CA GLN A 34 -18.86 6.17 10.79
C GLN A 34 -17.68 5.35 10.21
N ALA A 35 -16.70 6.00 9.59
CA ALA A 35 -15.50 5.33 9.11
C ALA A 35 -14.60 4.93 10.28
N ASN A 36 -13.80 3.88 10.11
CA ASN A 36 -12.80 3.48 11.12
C ASN A 36 -11.79 4.61 11.34
N GLY A 37 -11.38 5.29 10.25
CA GLY A 37 -10.58 6.51 10.28
C GLY A 37 -10.94 7.45 9.15
N ALA A 38 -10.85 8.76 9.37
CA ALA A 38 -11.12 9.79 8.37
C ALA A 38 -10.22 11.00 8.58
N ALA A 39 -9.71 11.56 7.49
CA ALA A 39 -8.91 12.77 7.47
C ALA A 39 -9.35 13.68 6.33
N LEU A 40 -9.64 14.95 6.65
CA LEU A 40 -9.89 15.99 5.65
C LEU A 40 -8.59 16.78 5.48
N MET A 41 -7.97 16.59 4.34
CA MET A 41 -6.65 17.13 4.00
C MET A 41 -6.79 18.45 3.24
N HIS A 42 -5.97 19.44 3.60
CA HIS A 42 -5.91 20.73 2.92
C HIS A 42 -4.46 21.09 2.61
N TYR A 43 -4.18 21.51 1.39
CA TYR A 43 -2.87 21.99 0.94
C TYR A 43 -3.09 23.05 -0.15
N GLY A 44 -2.83 24.31 0.17
CA GLY A 44 -3.41 25.42 -0.62
C GLY A 44 -4.93 25.35 -0.61
N ASP A 45 -5.56 25.58 -1.77
CA ASP A 45 -7.00 25.42 -1.94
C ASP A 45 -7.41 23.98 -2.36
N THR A 46 -6.46 23.06 -2.48
CA THR A 46 -6.78 21.65 -2.71
C THR A 46 -7.27 21.01 -1.42
N VAL A 47 -8.42 20.33 -1.51
CA VAL A 47 -9.05 19.61 -0.41
C VAL A 47 -9.37 18.19 -0.83
N VAL A 48 -8.88 17.21 -0.04
CA VAL A 48 -9.15 15.79 -0.25
C VAL A 48 -9.69 15.17 1.04
N LEU A 49 -10.81 14.48 0.94
CA LEU A 49 -11.36 13.67 2.01
C LEU A 49 -10.87 12.22 1.83
N SER A 50 -10.10 11.73 2.79
CA SER A 50 -9.62 10.35 2.83
C SER A 50 -10.26 9.59 3.97
N THR A 51 -10.80 8.40 3.69
CA THR A 51 -11.41 7.52 4.69
C THR A 51 -10.82 6.12 4.61
N ALA A 52 -10.76 5.45 5.76
CA ALA A 52 -10.39 4.05 5.88
C ALA A 52 -11.52 3.30 6.59
N THR A 53 -11.99 2.22 5.98
CA THR A 53 -13.02 1.35 6.54
C THR A 53 -12.60 -0.10 6.44
N ALA A 54 -12.96 -0.92 7.42
CA ALA A 54 -12.72 -2.36 7.39
C ALA A 54 -13.98 -3.14 7.79
N SER A 55 -14.14 -4.34 7.23
CA SER A 55 -15.15 -5.29 7.69
C SER A 55 -14.79 -5.79 9.09
N LYS A 56 -15.78 -6.24 9.85
CA LYS A 56 -15.56 -6.82 11.20
C LYS A 56 -14.93 -8.20 11.13
N GLU A 57 -15.27 -8.96 10.08
CA GLU A 57 -14.85 -10.34 9.87
C GLU A 57 -14.42 -10.51 8.40
N PRO A 58 -13.51 -11.45 8.11
CA PRO A 58 -13.18 -11.80 6.74
C PRO A 58 -14.36 -12.48 6.05
N ARG A 59 -14.43 -12.38 4.73
CA ARG A 59 -15.40 -13.16 3.93
C ARG A 59 -15.02 -14.64 3.94
N GLU A 60 -16.02 -15.51 3.93
CA GLU A 60 -15.81 -16.96 3.86
C GLU A 60 -15.06 -17.35 2.57
N GLY A 61 -14.06 -18.22 2.71
CA GLY A 61 -13.30 -18.76 1.58
C GLY A 61 -12.30 -17.80 0.93
N ILE A 62 -11.97 -16.66 1.58
CA ILE A 62 -11.00 -15.71 1.03
C ILE A 62 -9.54 -16.11 1.38
N ASP A 63 -8.70 -16.21 0.37
CA ASP A 63 -7.29 -16.62 0.45
C ASP A 63 -6.28 -15.46 0.30
N PHE A 64 -6.76 -14.26 -0.05
CA PHE A 64 -5.92 -13.07 -0.22
C PHE A 64 -6.41 -11.89 0.65
N PHE A 65 -5.57 -10.86 0.79
CA PHE A 65 -5.95 -9.62 1.46
C PHE A 65 -6.75 -8.69 0.54
N PRO A 66 -8.07 -8.49 0.79
CA PRO A 66 -8.93 -7.67 -0.06
C PRO A 66 -8.82 -6.19 0.29
N LEU A 67 -7.81 -5.51 -0.23
CA LEU A 67 -7.67 -4.06 -0.16
C LEU A 67 -8.23 -3.43 -1.42
N SER A 68 -9.21 -2.54 -1.28
CA SER A 68 -9.73 -1.68 -2.33
C SER A 68 -9.30 -0.24 -2.06
N VAL A 69 -8.76 0.41 -3.07
CA VAL A 69 -8.41 1.84 -3.02
C VAL A 69 -9.17 2.56 -4.11
N GLU A 70 -9.92 3.58 -3.73
CA GLU A 70 -10.68 4.42 -4.63
C GLU A 70 -10.16 5.85 -4.56
N TYR A 71 -10.04 6.47 -5.72
CA TYR A 71 -9.71 7.88 -5.88
C TYR A 71 -10.71 8.50 -6.85
N GLU A 72 -11.42 9.51 -6.39
CA GLU A 72 -12.50 10.12 -7.13
C GLU A 72 -12.28 11.62 -7.29
N GLU A 73 -12.16 12.07 -8.53
CA GLU A 73 -12.14 13.48 -8.89
C GLU A 73 -13.56 13.94 -9.23
N LYS A 74 -14.19 14.64 -8.29
CA LYS A 74 -15.56 15.16 -8.50
C LYS A 74 -15.56 16.40 -9.38
N MET A 75 -16.48 16.48 -10.33
CA MET A 75 -16.58 17.66 -11.23
C MET A 75 -16.83 18.95 -10.47
N TYR A 76 -17.52 18.91 -9.34
CA TYR A 76 -17.71 20.09 -8.49
C TYR A 76 -16.40 20.63 -7.89
N ALA A 77 -15.35 19.81 -7.77
CA ALA A 77 -14.04 20.25 -7.28
C ALA A 77 -13.40 21.33 -8.17
N VAL A 78 -13.81 21.40 -9.43
CA VAL A 78 -13.42 22.45 -10.40
C VAL A 78 -14.61 23.30 -10.84
N GLY A 79 -15.68 23.36 -10.04
CA GLY A 79 -16.86 24.20 -10.28
C GLY A 79 -17.75 23.73 -11.44
N LYS A 80 -17.66 22.46 -11.85
CA LYS A 80 -18.42 21.89 -12.97
C LYS A 80 -19.53 20.97 -12.49
N ILE A 81 -20.58 20.86 -13.33
CA ILE A 81 -21.68 19.90 -13.16
C ILE A 81 -21.53 18.80 -14.22
N PRO A 82 -21.78 17.52 -13.89
CA PRO A 82 -21.78 16.46 -14.88
C PRO A 82 -22.69 16.75 -16.07
N GLY A 83 -22.15 16.56 -17.31
CA GLY A 83 -22.82 16.95 -18.54
C GLY A 83 -23.93 16.00 -19.01
N GLY A 84 -23.98 14.76 -18.49
CA GLY A 84 -24.97 13.77 -18.89
C GLY A 84 -26.42 14.12 -18.50
N PHE A 85 -27.40 13.44 -19.13
CA PHE A 85 -28.83 13.67 -18.85
C PHE A 85 -29.15 13.51 -17.33
N ASN A 86 -28.58 12.50 -16.68
CA ASN A 86 -28.82 12.24 -15.25
C ASN A 86 -28.05 13.16 -14.31
N LYS A 87 -27.20 14.06 -14.82
CA LYS A 87 -26.32 14.94 -14.01
C LYS A 87 -25.52 14.19 -12.93
N ARG A 88 -25.06 12.98 -13.27
CA ARG A 88 -24.26 12.11 -12.38
C ARG A 88 -22.83 11.98 -12.90
N GLU A 89 -21.91 11.75 -11.98
CA GLU A 89 -20.54 11.35 -12.30
C GLU A 89 -20.55 10.04 -13.11
N GLY A 90 -19.65 9.94 -14.09
CA GLY A 90 -19.43 8.72 -14.87
C GLY A 90 -18.52 7.72 -14.15
N LYS A 91 -17.96 6.79 -14.93
CA LYS A 91 -16.89 5.90 -14.45
C LYS A 91 -15.64 6.71 -14.11
N ALA A 92 -14.83 6.18 -13.21
CA ALA A 92 -13.52 6.75 -12.90
C ALA A 92 -12.66 6.91 -14.17
N SER A 93 -11.95 8.03 -14.27
CA SER A 93 -11.00 8.27 -15.36
C SER A 93 -9.81 7.32 -15.28
N GLU A 94 -9.07 7.12 -16.37
CA GLU A 94 -7.82 6.33 -16.35
C GLU A 94 -6.83 6.90 -15.34
N ASN A 95 -6.70 8.21 -15.26
CA ASN A 95 -5.85 8.88 -14.27
C ASN A 95 -6.29 8.53 -12.83
N ALA A 96 -7.59 8.56 -12.55
CA ALA A 96 -8.11 8.20 -11.24
C ALA A 96 -7.80 6.73 -10.87
N ILE A 97 -7.94 5.81 -11.84
CA ILE A 97 -7.59 4.38 -11.65
C ILE A 97 -6.09 4.23 -11.40
N LEU A 98 -5.23 4.90 -12.16
CA LEU A 98 -3.78 4.86 -11.97
C LEU A 98 -3.38 5.45 -10.62
N THR A 99 -3.97 6.57 -10.21
CA THR A 99 -3.75 7.18 -8.89
C THR A 99 -4.16 6.23 -7.76
N SER A 100 -5.29 5.55 -7.87
CA SER A 100 -5.70 4.51 -6.90
C SER A 100 -4.64 3.44 -6.74
N ARG A 101 -4.06 2.97 -7.84
CA ARG A 101 -2.97 1.97 -7.82
C ARG A 101 -1.67 2.51 -7.21
N VAL A 102 -1.35 3.78 -7.44
CA VAL A 102 -0.18 4.43 -6.82
C VAL A 102 -0.37 4.57 -5.32
N ILE A 103 -1.60 4.79 -4.84
CA ILE A 103 -1.94 4.81 -3.40
C ILE A 103 -1.87 3.39 -2.81
N ASP A 104 -2.41 2.37 -3.50
CA ASP A 104 -2.42 0.98 -3.03
C ASP A 104 -1.01 0.41 -2.81
N ARG A 105 -0.08 0.68 -3.73
CA ARG A 105 1.26 0.08 -3.75
C ARG A 105 2.07 0.29 -2.45
N PRO A 106 2.16 1.49 -1.86
CA PRO A 106 2.87 1.69 -0.59
C PRO A 106 2.04 1.27 0.63
N MET A 107 0.72 1.23 0.53
CA MET A 107 -0.16 0.91 1.67
C MET A 107 -0.25 -0.59 1.91
N ARG A 108 -0.46 -1.38 0.86
CA ARG A 108 -0.68 -2.84 0.93
C ARG A 108 0.40 -3.61 1.71
N PRO A 109 1.71 -3.38 1.52
CA PRO A 109 2.75 -4.12 2.24
C PRO A 109 2.81 -3.82 3.75
N LEU A 110 2.12 -2.79 4.22
CA LEU A 110 2.11 -2.37 5.62
C LEU A 110 0.93 -2.96 6.42
N PHE A 111 0.03 -3.70 5.77
CA PHE A 111 -0.96 -4.51 6.48
C PHE A 111 -0.33 -5.86 6.86
N PRO A 112 -0.78 -6.48 7.98
CA PRO A 112 -0.33 -7.82 8.34
C PRO A 112 -0.62 -8.82 7.22
N LYS A 113 0.33 -9.72 6.94
CA LYS A 113 0.22 -10.66 5.82
C LYS A 113 -0.90 -11.68 5.97
N ASP A 114 -1.29 -11.95 7.20
CA ASP A 114 -2.32 -12.87 7.62
C ASP A 114 -3.69 -12.19 7.88
N TYR A 115 -3.81 -10.90 7.58
CA TYR A 115 -5.05 -10.15 7.69
C TYR A 115 -5.92 -10.37 6.44
N ARG A 116 -7.20 -10.73 6.64
CA ARG A 116 -8.13 -11.09 5.55
C ARG A 116 -9.43 -10.29 5.56
N ASN A 117 -9.61 -9.35 6.48
CA ASN A 117 -10.79 -8.48 6.48
C ASN A 117 -10.75 -7.56 5.25
N ASP A 118 -11.92 -7.26 4.69
CA ASP A 118 -12.02 -6.26 3.63
C ASP A 118 -11.61 -4.88 4.14
N VAL A 119 -10.72 -4.22 3.42
CA VAL A 119 -10.35 -2.82 3.71
C VAL A 119 -10.62 -1.97 2.48
N THR A 120 -11.29 -0.85 2.69
CA THR A 120 -11.52 0.15 1.64
C THR A 120 -10.93 1.48 2.06
N LEU A 121 -10.04 2.03 1.23
CA LEU A 121 -9.53 3.39 1.32
C LEU A 121 -10.22 4.21 0.23
N ASN A 122 -11.00 5.19 0.63
CA ASN A 122 -11.68 6.08 -0.33
C ASN A 122 -11.10 7.49 -0.21
N ASN A 123 -10.72 8.06 -1.34
CA ASN A 123 -10.15 9.39 -1.45
C ASN A 123 -10.98 10.21 -2.43
N MET A 124 -11.65 11.22 -1.90
CA MET A 124 -12.53 12.09 -2.66
C MET A 124 -11.93 13.49 -2.77
N VAL A 125 -11.65 13.92 -3.99
CA VAL A 125 -11.18 15.28 -4.27
C VAL A 125 -12.37 16.23 -4.24
N MET A 126 -12.35 17.17 -3.31
CA MET A 126 -13.45 18.11 -3.06
C MET A 126 -13.19 19.51 -3.62
N SER A 127 -11.93 19.90 -3.72
CA SER A 127 -11.46 21.14 -4.32
C SER A 127 -10.07 20.94 -4.89
N VAL A 128 -9.72 21.67 -5.96
CA VAL A 128 -8.41 21.56 -6.63
C VAL A 128 -7.82 22.95 -6.83
N ASP A 129 -6.57 23.07 -6.39
CA ASP A 129 -5.64 24.14 -6.70
C ASP A 129 -4.55 23.57 -7.62
N THR A 130 -4.32 24.21 -8.77
CA THR A 130 -3.30 23.76 -9.74
C THR A 130 -1.87 23.78 -9.20
N GLU A 131 -1.63 24.54 -8.13
CA GLU A 131 -0.35 24.59 -7.44
C GLU A 131 -0.15 23.44 -6.44
N CYS A 132 -1.22 22.72 -6.07
CA CYS A 132 -1.22 21.67 -5.04
C CYS A 132 -1.93 20.42 -5.54
N ARG A 133 -1.16 19.46 -6.03
CA ARG A 133 -1.69 18.26 -6.66
C ARG A 133 -2.47 17.36 -5.68
N PRO A 134 -3.73 17.00 -6.02
CA PRO A 134 -4.59 16.24 -5.11
C PRO A 134 -4.14 14.81 -4.87
N GLU A 135 -3.39 14.18 -5.80
CA GLU A 135 -2.90 12.82 -5.67
C GLU A 135 -1.97 12.68 -4.45
N LEU A 136 -1.10 13.68 -4.22
CA LEU A 136 -0.22 13.69 -3.04
C LEU A 136 -1.04 13.70 -1.74
N LEU A 137 -2.08 14.55 -1.68
CA LEU A 137 -2.95 14.62 -0.51
C LEU A 137 -3.70 13.32 -0.29
N ALA A 138 -4.15 12.65 -1.34
CA ALA A 138 -4.84 11.37 -1.26
C ALA A 138 -3.92 10.27 -0.67
N MET A 139 -2.64 10.26 -1.08
CA MET A 139 -1.65 9.31 -0.52
C MET A 139 -1.39 9.58 0.97
N LEU A 140 -1.17 10.83 1.34
CA LEU A 140 -0.96 11.22 2.74
C LEU A 140 -2.22 11.03 3.58
N GLY A 141 -3.38 11.39 3.05
CA GLY A 141 -4.67 11.23 3.70
C GLY A 141 -5.03 9.77 3.97
N SER A 142 -4.79 8.88 2.99
CA SER A 142 -4.95 7.42 3.16
C SER A 142 -4.06 6.88 4.29
N ALA A 143 -2.79 7.30 4.32
CA ALA A 143 -1.86 6.90 5.36
C ALA A 143 -2.32 7.39 6.75
N ILE A 144 -2.73 8.66 6.86
CA ILE A 144 -3.23 9.23 8.13
C ILE A 144 -4.51 8.54 8.56
N ALA A 145 -5.52 8.42 7.68
CA ALA A 145 -6.81 7.79 7.99
C ALA A 145 -6.62 6.35 8.51
N THR A 146 -5.73 5.58 7.87
CA THR A 146 -5.42 4.21 8.30
C THR A 146 -4.65 4.18 9.62
N CYS A 147 -3.67 5.07 9.81
CA CYS A 147 -2.88 5.13 11.04
C CYS A 147 -3.72 5.47 12.28
N ILE A 148 -4.68 6.39 12.17
CA ILE A 148 -5.53 6.80 13.29
C ILE A 148 -6.73 5.85 13.51
N SER A 149 -7.05 4.98 12.55
CA SER A 149 -8.12 3.98 12.65
C SER A 149 -7.75 2.85 13.61
N ASP A 150 -8.71 2.01 13.91
CA ASP A 150 -8.51 0.75 14.62
C ASP A 150 -8.06 -0.41 13.72
N ILE A 151 -7.88 -0.17 12.40
CA ILE A 151 -7.44 -1.19 11.44
C ILE A 151 -5.96 -1.54 11.70
N PRO A 152 -5.58 -2.84 11.78
CA PRO A 152 -4.19 -3.26 11.88
C PRO A 152 -3.33 -2.74 10.72
N PHE A 153 -2.27 -1.99 11.03
CA PHE A 153 -1.43 -1.32 10.04
C PHE A 153 -0.06 -0.96 10.63
N ASP A 154 1.03 -1.40 9.99
CA ASP A 154 2.43 -1.23 10.42
C ASP A 154 3.05 0.10 9.92
N GLY A 155 2.21 1.07 9.55
CA GLY A 155 2.64 2.41 9.20
C GLY A 155 3.05 3.27 10.40
N PRO A 156 3.35 4.55 10.16
CA PRO A 156 3.00 5.31 8.97
C PRO A 156 3.95 5.14 7.79
N CYS A 157 3.41 5.42 6.62
CA CYS A 157 4.20 5.80 5.45
C CYS A 157 3.88 7.24 5.06
N ALA A 158 4.82 7.89 4.41
CA ALA A 158 4.62 9.20 3.79
C ALA A 158 5.10 9.16 2.36
N THR A 159 4.57 10.08 1.56
CA THR A 159 4.89 10.22 0.13
C THR A 159 5.28 11.64 -0.16
N THR A 160 6.31 11.81 -0.96
CA THR A 160 6.78 13.08 -1.51
C THR A 160 6.94 12.97 -3.02
N GLN A 161 6.65 14.05 -3.71
CA GLN A 161 6.91 14.21 -5.13
C GLN A 161 8.08 15.17 -5.35
N ILE A 162 8.97 14.86 -6.30
CA ILE A 162 10.06 15.73 -6.71
C ILE A 162 10.05 15.88 -8.24
N GLY A 163 10.15 17.12 -8.69
CA GLY A 163 10.47 17.48 -10.07
C GLY A 163 11.93 17.92 -10.20
N LEU A 164 12.51 17.82 -11.39
CA LEU A 164 13.79 18.46 -11.75
C LEU A 164 13.47 19.54 -12.78
N ILE A 165 13.72 20.79 -12.42
CA ILE A 165 13.37 21.97 -13.21
C ILE A 165 14.60 22.84 -13.27
N ASP A 166 15.08 23.14 -14.48
CA ASP A 166 16.31 23.93 -14.69
C ASP A 166 17.52 23.39 -13.89
N GLY A 167 17.60 22.06 -13.71
CA GLY A 167 18.67 21.39 -12.97
C GLY A 167 18.51 21.37 -11.43
N GLU A 168 17.46 22.01 -10.89
CA GLU A 168 17.18 22.08 -9.47
C GLU A 168 16.01 21.17 -9.05
N PHE A 169 16.12 20.53 -7.89
CA PHE A 169 15.05 19.71 -7.34
C PHE A 169 13.96 20.55 -6.66
N VAL A 170 12.75 20.45 -7.14
CA VAL A 170 11.55 21.06 -6.57
C VAL A 170 10.72 20.01 -5.85
N VAL A 171 10.50 20.22 -4.55
CA VAL A 171 9.67 19.33 -3.71
C VAL A 171 8.21 19.73 -3.87
N ASN A 172 7.35 18.75 -4.13
CA ASN A 172 5.92 18.92 -4.38
C ASN A 172 5.64 20.00 -5.43
N PRO A 173 6.14 19.81 -6.67
CA PRO A 173 6.00 20.79 -7.75
C PRO A 173 4.53 21.03 -8.10
N SER A 174 4.24 22.22 -8.63
CA SER A 174 2.93 22.54 -9.22
C SER A 174 2.65 21.64 -10.43
N GLN A 175 1.39 21.63 -10.91
CA GLN A 175 1.02 20.86 -12.09
C GLN A 175 1.83 21.24 -13.33
N THR A 176 2.10 22.54 -13.55
CA THR A 176 2.92 23.03 -14.66
C THR A 176 4.37 22.54 -14.51
N GLN A 177 4.97 22.74 -13.34
CA GLN A 177 6.33 22.28 -13.05
C GLN A 177 6.49 20.76 -13.17
N TRP A 178 5.45 20.00 -12.80
CA TRP A 178 5.43 18.55 -12.96
C TRP A 178 5.43 18.12 -14.42
N GLN A 179 4.71 18.83 -15.28
CA GLN A 179 4.60 18.48 -16.69
C GLN A 179 5.83 18.92 -17.51
N GLU A 180 6.42 20.05 -17.17
CA GLU A 180 7.55 20.65 -17.90
C GLU A 180 8.92 20.17 -17.40
N GLY A 181 8.99 19.60 -16.19
CA GLY A 181 10.24 19.13 -15.58
C GLY A 181 10.82 17.87 -16.24
N ASP A 182 12.15 17.74 -16.19
CA ASP A 182 12.87 16.56 -16.70
C ASP A 182 12.69 15.32 -15.82
N LEU A 183 12.19 15.47 -14.60
CA LEU A 183 11.91 14.39 -13.66
C LEU A 183 10.52 14.53 -13.07
N GLN A 184 9.80 13.43 -13.07
CA GLN A 184 8.55 13.22 -12.33
C GLN A 184 8.75 12.05 -11.38
N LEU A 185 9.14 12.32 -10.14
CA LEU A 185 9.47 11.29 -9.17
C LEU A 185 8.49 11.32 -8.00
N THR A 186 7.85 10.19 -7.71
CA THR A 186 7.05 9.95 -6.52
C THR A 186 7.68 8.86 -5.68
N VAL A 187 7.99 9.16 -4.42
CA VAL A 187 8.60 8.20 -3.49
C VAL A 187 7.77 8.10 -2.23
N ALA A 188 7.36 6.88 -1.90
CA ALA A 188 6.80 6.57 -0.60
C ALA A 188 7.79 5.81 0.27
N SER A 189 7.87 6.17 1.53
CA SER A 189 8.75 5.52 2.50
C SER A 189 8.14 5.43 3.89
N THR A 190 8.62 4.45 4.64
CA THR A 190 8.46 4.35 6.09
C THR A 190 9.64 5.04 6.78
N ARG A 191 9.70 5.00 8.11
CA ARG A 191 10.85 5.50 8.86
C ARG A 191 12.18 4.85 8.44
N GLN A 192 12.15 3.60 8.02
CA GLN A 192 13.36 2.80 7.80
C GLN A 192 13.68 2.54 6.33
N LYS A 193 12.67 2.55 5.45
CA LYS A 193 12.82 2.05 4.08
C LYS A 193 11.99 2.86 3.09
N VAL A 194 12.54 3.03 1.91
CA VAL A 194 11.76 3.36 0.71
C VAL A 194 10.96 2.12 0.32
N ILE A 195 9.65 2.27 0.14
CA ILE A 195 8.71 1.16 -0.12
C ILE A 195 8.06 1.23 -1.50
N MET A 196 8.05 2.41 -2.12
CA MET A 196 7.55 2.60 -3.48
C MET A 196 8.30 3.74 -4.17
N ILE A 197 8.65 3.52 -5.41
CA ILE A 197 9.20 4.52 -6.33
C ILE A 197 8.41 4.44 -7.62
N GLU A 198 8.01 5.60 -8.14
CA GLU A 198 7.44 5.76 -9.47
C GLU A 198 8.09 6.96 -10.13
N ALA A 199 8.67 6.78 -11.30
CA ALA A 199 9.43 7.80 -11.99
C ALA A 199 9.15 7.83 -13.50
N GLY A 200 9.00 9.05 -14.02
CA GLY A 200 9.16 9.40 -15.43
C GLY A 200 10.35 10.36 -15.55
N ALA A 201 11.26 10.13 -16.50
CA ALA A 201 12.46 10.95 -16.62
C ALA A 201 12.92 11.07 -18.06
N ASN A 202 13.50 12.23 -18.40
CA ASN A 202 14.13 12.51 -19.68
C ASN A 202 15.64 12.23 -19.56
N GLU A 203 16.05 10.94 -19.66
CA GLU A 203 17.45 10.49 -19.68
C GLU A 203 18.33 11.04 -18.53
N ILE A 204 17.76 11.08 -17.31
CA ILE A 204 18.49 11.57 -16.13
C ILE A 204 19.52 10.52 -15.68
N PRO A 205 20.78 10.93 -15.38
CA PRO A 205 21.80 10.02 -14.85
C PRO A 205 21.38 9.35 -13.54
N GLU A 206 21.75 8.07 -13.35
CA GLU A 206 21.40 7.28 -12.17
C GLU A 206 21.81 7.96 -10.86
N ALA A 207 22.98 8.59 -10.80
CA ALA A 207 23.43 9.31 -9.60
C ALA A 207 22.46 10.43 -9.20
N LYS A 208 21.92 11.18 -10.17
CA LYS A 208 20.95 12.25 -9.94
C LYS A 208 19.60 11.68 -9.50
N MET A 209 19.18 10.55 -10.09
CA MET A 209 17.97 9.83 -9.67
C MET A 209 18.08 9.35 -8.22
N ILE A 210 19.19 8.77 -7.83
CA ILE A 210 19.45 8.31 -6.46
C ILE A 210 19.41 9.49 -5.47
N GLU A 211 20.03 10.63 -5.83
CA GLU A 211 19.98 11.87 -5.03
C GLU A 211 18.54 12.33 -4.80
N ALA A 212 17.70 12.32 -5.86
CA ALA A 212 16.30 12.69 -5.77
C ALA A 212 15.50 11.74 -4.84
N ILE A 213 15.76 10.43 -4.91
CA ILE A 213 15.12 9.42 -4.05
C ILE A 213 15.47 9.67 -2.58
N TYR A 214 16.74 9.91 -2.24
CA TYR A 214 17.15 10.23 -0.87
C TYR A 214 16.51 11.53 -0.39
N LYS A 215 16.47 12.57 -1.23
CA LYS A 215 15.80 13.83 -0.88
C LYS A 215 14.30 13.63 -0.59
N CYS A 216 13.59 12.81 -1.37
CA CYS A 216 12.22 12.41 -1.04
C CYS A 216 12.12 11.72 0.30
N HIS A 217 13.03 10.77 0.56
CA HIS A 217 13.05 10.01 1.81
C HIS A 217 13.22 10.94 3.03
N ASP A 218 14.12 11.91 2.95
CA ASP A 218 14.38 12.89 4.02
C ASP A 218 13.14 13.76 4.30
N VAL A 219 12.47 14.26 3.24
CA VAL A 219 11.20 14.99 3.39
C VAL A 219 10.14 14.09 4.01
N ASN A 220 10.02 12.83 3.58
CA ASN A 220 9.09 11.87 4.15
C ASN A 220 9.29 11.66 5.65
N GLN A 221 10.54 11.75 6.19
CA GLN A 221 10.78 11.61 7.63
C GLN A 221 10.09 12.71 8.43
N THR A 222 10.05 13.94 7.93
CA THR A 222 9.35 15.05 8.60
C THR A 222 7.83 14.84 8.60
N VAL A 223 7.29 14.35 7.49
CA VAL A 223 5.86 14.01 7.36
C VAL A 223 5.49 12.82 8.25
N ILE A 224 6.33 11.78 8.32
CA ILE A 224 6.14 10.62 9.20
C ILE A 224 6.10 11.05 10.68
N ALA A 225 6.99 11.96 11.10
CA ALA A 225 6.96 12.51 12.46
C ALA A 225 5.63 13.24 12.74
N PHE A 226 5.14 14.01 11.78
CA PHE A 226 3.85 14.68 11.88
C PHE A 226 2.67 13.68 11.97
N ILE A 227 2.65 12.62 11.14
CA ILE A 227 1.61 11.58 11.19
C ILE A 227 1.64 10.86 12.56
N ASN A 228 2.82 10.56 13.09
CA ASN A 228 2.95 9.95 14.42
C ASN A 228 2.36 10.84 15.51
N LYS A 229 2.62 12.15 15.48
CA LYS A 229 2.00 13.11 16.41
C LYS A 229 0.46 13.06 16.33
N ILE A 230 -0.11 13.04 15.13
CA ILE A 230 -1.57 12.89 14.95
C ILE A 230 -2.05 11.58 15.56
N ARG A 231 -1.36 10.47 15.26
CA ARG A 231 -1.71 9.13 15.77
C ARG A 231 -1.66 9.07 17.30
N GLU A 232 -0.69 9.68 17.93
CA GLU A 232 -0.55 9.74 19.40
C GLU A 232 -1.71 10.49 20.06
N GLU A 233 -2.24 11.53 19.40
CA GLU A 233 -3.30 12.36 19.96
C GLU A 233 -4.73 11.84 19.70
N VAL A 234 -4.96 11.20 18.56
CA VAL A 234 -6.33 10.82 18.10
C VAL A 234 -6.43 9.38 17.63
N GLY A 235 -5.34 8.61 17.62
CA GLY A 235 -5.32 7.24 17.17
C GLY A 235 -6.13 6.31 18.05
N LYS A 236 -6.81 5.34 17.44
CA LYS A 236 -7.55 4.28 18.10
C LYS A 236 -6.65 3.07 18.35
N PRO A 237 -6.88 2.28 19.41
CA PRO A 237 -6.27 0.95 19.55
C PRO A 237 -6.63 0.07 18.36
N LYS A 238 -5.67 -0.72 17.89
CA LYS A 238 -5.90 -1.63 16.76
C LYS A 238 -6.78 -2.79 17.20
N HIS A 239 -7.79 -3.16 16.37
CA HIS A 239 -8.67 -4.28 16.68
C HIS A 239 -7.93 -5.63 16.52
N ALA A 240 -8.34 -6.61 17.33
CA ALA A 240 -7.90 -7.99 17.14
C ALA A 240 -8.61 -8.59 15.91
N TYR A 241 -7.94 -9.48 15.20
CA TYR A 241 -8.47 -10.17 14.04
C TYR A 241 -8.10 -11.67 14.07
N THR A 242 -8.83 -12.48 13.33
CA THR A 242 -8.50 -13.89 13.15
C THR A 242 -7.31 -14.00 12.21
N SER A 243 -6.17 -14.47 12.74
CA SER A 243 -4.95 -14.69 11.96
C SER A 243 -5.12 -15.90 11.04
N CYS A 244 -4.76 -15.72 9.76
CA CYS A 244 -4.63 -16.82 8.78
C CYS A 244 -3.15 -17.19 8.56
N ALA A 245 -2.29 -16.93 9.56
CA ALA A 245 -0.90 -17.30 9.51
C ALA A 245 -0.74 -18.83 9.56
N ILE A 246 0.19 -19.33 8.74
CA ILE A 246 0.51 -20.77 8.72
C ILE A 246 1.26 -21.12 10.01
N PRO A 247 0.83 -22.14 10.77
CA PRO A 247 1.50 -22.54 12.00
C PRO A 247 2.97 -22.96 11.74
N GLU A 248 3.88 -22.55 12.62
CA GLU A 248 5.29 -22.95 12.53
C GLU A 248 5.47 -24.47 12.63
N GLU A 249 4.58 -25.16 13.37
CA GLU A 249 4.52 -26.61 13.49
C GLU A 249 4.26 -27.29 12.15
N MET A 250 3.37 -26.70 11.31
CA MET A 250 3.11 -27.20 9.96
C MET A 250 4.38 -27.12 9.10
N PHE A 251 5.13 -26.00 9.15
CA PHE A 251 6.40 -25.90 8.43
C PHE A 251 7.46 -26.88 8.93
N ALA A 252 7.48 -27.20 10.22
CA ALA A 252 8.39 -28.21 10.77
C ALA A 252 8.03 -29.60 10.20
N ALA A 253 6.77 -30.00 10.25
CA ALA A 253 6.28 -31.24 9.67
C ALA A 253 6.53 -31.34 8.15
N MET A 254 6.31 -30.25 7.41
CA MET A 254 6.60 -30.20 5.98
C MET A 254 8.09 -30.51 5.67
N ARG A 255 9.03 -29.98 6.49
CA ARG A 255 10.46 -30.22 6.29
C ARG A 255 10.88 -31.65 6.61
N GLU A 256 10.14 -32.35 7.46
CA GLU A 256 10.38 -33.80 7.74
C GLU A 256 9.91 -34.66 6.57
N ILE A 257 8.84 -34.26 5.86
CA ILE A 257 8.29 -35.01 4.72
C ILE A 257 9.07 -34.71 3.44
N VAL A 258 9.36 -33.44 3.18
CA VAL A 258 10.11 -32.95 2.02
C VAL A 258 11.24 -32.05 2.51
N THR A 259 12.47 -32.51 2.37
CA THR A 259 13.64 -31.75 2.84
C THR A 259 13.88 -30.49 1.98
N PRO A 260 14.62 -29.48 2.48
CA PRO A 260 14.97 -28.31 1.70
C PRO A 260 15.69 -28.64 0.39
N GLU A 261 16.49 -29.71 0.36
CA GLU A 261 17.22 -30.19 -0.81
C GLU A 261 16.26 -30.77 -1.86
N GLN A 262 15.28 -31.55 -1.45
CA GLN A 262 14.23 -32.10 -2.34
C GLN A 262 13.34 -30.97 -2.91
N MET A 263 13.03 -29.96 -2.10
CA MET A 263 12.31 -28.78 -2.59
C MET A 263 13.17 -27.97 -3.58
N GLU A 264 14.49 -27.86 -3.37
CA GLU A 264 15.42 -27.20 -4.28
C GLU A 264 15.47 -27.95 -5.62
N GLU A 265 15.59 -29.29 -5.61
CA GLU A 265 15.54 -30.12 -6.82
C GLU A 265 14.24 -29.95 -7.60
N ALA A 266 13.09 -29.88 -6.90
CA ALA A 266 11.79 -29.72 -7.54
C ALA A 266 11.61 -28.37 -8.25
N VAL A 267 12.23 -27.30 -7.73
CA VAL A 267 12.13 -25.96 -8.34
C VAL A 267 13.24 -25.66 -9.34
N PHE A 268 14.34 -26.42 -9.33
CA PHE A 268 15.51 -26.18 -10.17
C PHE A 268 15.34 -26.85 -11.55
N THR A 269 14.64 -26.15 -12.44
CA THR A 269 14.43 -26.55 -13.83
C THR A 269 14.13 -25.32 -14.69
N ASP A 270 14.57 -25.30 -15.94
CA ASP A 270 14.27 -24.27 -16.93
C ASP A 270 12.88 -24.45 -17.55
N GLU A 271 12.30 -25.65 -17.46
CA GLU A 271 10.96 -25.95 -17.97
C GLU A 271 9.88 -25.63 -16.93
N LYS A 272 9.02 -24.68 -17.28
CA LYS A 272 7.93 -24.26 -16.38
C LYS A 272 6.95 -25.39 -16.06
N GLN A 273 6.58 -26.18 -17.06
CA GLN A 273 5.61 -27.27 -16.88
C GLN A 273 6.16 -28.36 -15.94
N GLN A 274 7.41 -28.74 -16.13
CA GLN A 274 8.05 -29.74 -15.26
C GLN A 274 8.11 -29.25 -13.81
N ARG A 275 8.41 -27.96 -13.58
CA ARG A 275 8.40 -27.40 -12.24
C ARG A 275 7.01 -27.43 -11.60
N GLU A 276 5.97 -27.09 -12.36
CA GLU A 276 4.59 -27.15 -11.87
C GLU A 276 4.17 -28.59 -11.51
N GLU A 277 4.57 -29.59 -12.31
CA GLU A 277 4.36 -31.01 -12.02
C GLU A 277 5.10 -31.46 -10.73
N ASN A 278 6.39 -31.13 -10.61
CA ASN A 278 7.18 -31.45 -9.42
C ASN A 278 6.56 -30.86 -8.15
N ILE A 279 6.13 -29.59 -8.20
CA ILE A 279 5.49 -28.94 -7.04
C ILE A 279 4.12 -29.58 -6.74
N ARG A 280 3.37 -29.97 -7.74
CA ARG A 280 2.09 -30.67 -7.56
C ARG A 280 2.29 -32.02 -6.85
N GLU A 281 3.28 -32.83 -7.27
CA GLU A 281 3.61 -34.08 -6.59
C GLU A 281 3.98 -33.87 -5.12
N ILE A 282 4.71 -32.80 -4.81
CA ILE A 282 5.05 -32.42 -3.44
C ILE A 282 3.79 -32.02 -2.66
N THR A 283 2.88 -31.26 -3.29
CA THR A 283 1.61 -30.84 -2.68
C THR A 283 0.75 -32.04 -2.36
N ASP A 284 0.65 -33.00 -3.28
CA ASP A 284 -0.11 -34.24 -3.09
C ASP A 284 0.45 -35.07 -1.92
N LYS A 285 1.79 -35.18 -1.77
CA LYS A 285 2.42 -35.85 -0.63
C LYS A 285 2.09 -35.19 0.71
N PHE A 286 2.05 -33.85 0.76
CA PHE A 286 1.62 -33.15 1.96
C PHE A 286 0.15 -33.33 2.25
N ALA A 287 -0.71 -33.31 1.22
CA ALA A 287 -2.15 -33.54 1.36
C ALA A 287 -2.44 -34.93 1.94
N GLU A 288 -1.75 -35.98 1.47
CA GLU A 288 -1.85 -37.33 2.02
C GLU A 288 -1.37 -37.37 3.48
N ALA A 289 -0.23 -36.76 3.79
CA ALA A 289 0.34 -36.78 5.15
C ALA A 289 -0.51 -35.99 6.16
N PHE A 290 -1.21 -34.97 5.73
CA PHE A 290 -2.02 -34.10 6.58
C PHE A 290 -3.53 -34.39 6.46
N ALA A 291 -3.93 -35.53 5.86
CA ALA A 291 -5.33 -35.88 5.59
C ALA A 291 -6.24 -35.84 6.83
N GLU A 292 -5.71 -36.06 8.02
CA GLU A 292 -6.45 -36.00 9.28
C GLU A 292 -6.54 -34.59 9.90
N ASN A 293 -5.85 -33.59 9.33
CA ASN A 293 -5.81 -32.22 9.86
C ASN A 293 -6.44 -31.22 8.87
N GLU A 294 -7.76 -31.01 9.00
CA GLU A 294 -8.53 -30.11 8.14
C GLU A 294 -8.02 -28.65 8.17
N GLU A 295 -7.52 -28.18 9.34
CA GLU A 295 -6.99 -26.81 9.46
C GLU A 295 -5.72 -26.62 8.64
N TRP A 296 -4.84 -27.64 8.60
CA TRP A 296 -3.63 -27.59 7.78
C TRP A 296 -3.94 -27.72 6.28
N LEU A 297 -4.90 -28.57 5.95
CA LEU A 297 -5.33 -28.72 4.55
C LEU A 297 -5.90 -27.42 3.99
N ALA A 298 -6.63 -26.66 4.79
CA ALA A 298 -7.22 -25.36 4.36
C ALA A 298 -6.17 -24.30 3.96
N VAL A 299 -4.93 -24.41 4.47
CA VAL A 299 -3.82 -23.48 4.19
C VAL A 299 -2.65 -24.12 3.44
N LEU A 300 -2.82 -25.35 2.95
CA LEU A 300 -1.73 -26.15 2.38
C LEU A 300 -1.10 -25.49 1.16
N ASP A 301 -1.88 -25.00 0.22
CA ASP A 301 -1.37 -24.37 -1.01
C ASP A 301 -0.49 -23.15 -0.70
N GLU A 302 -0.94 -22.31 0.23
CA GLU A 302 -0.15 -21.16 0.67
C GLU A 302 1.12 -21.59 1.44
N ALA A 303 1.04 -22.67 2.24
CA ALA A 303 2.19 -23.21 2.94
C ALA A 303 3.26 -23.75 1.97
N VAL A 304 2.85 -24.51 0.95
CA VAL A 304 3.72 -25.00 -0.12
C VAL A 304 4.35 -23.83 -0.88
N TYR A 305 3.55 -22.84 -1.26
CA TYR A 305 4.05 -21.63 -1.92
C TYR A 305 5.10 -20.91 -1.08
N GLN A 306 4.86 -20.74 0.22
CA GLN A 306 5.83 -20.09 1.11
C GLN A 306 7.09 -20.92 1.28
N TYR A 307 7.01 -22.26 1.35
CA TYR A 307 8.16 -23.14 1.40
C TYR A 307 9.00 -23.02 0.13
N GLN A 308 8.36 -23.14 -1.04
CA GLN A 308 8.99 -22.92 -2.34
C GLN A 308 9.68 -21.55 -2.43
N LYS A 309 8.98 -20.48 -2.02
CA LYS A 309 9.50 -19.12 -2.02
C LYS A 309 10.74 -18.95 -1.13
N LYS A 310 10.75 -19.56 0.07
CA LYS A 310 11.90 -19.53 0.98
C LYS A 310 13.10 -20.25 0.34
N THR A 311 12.86 -21.39 -0.30
CA THR A 311 13.90 -22.18 -1.00
C THR A 311 14.49 -21.40 -2.17
N VAL A 312 13.67 -20.87 -3.06
CA VAL A 312 14.11 -20.06 -4.23
C VAL A 312 14.89 -18.82 -3.77
N ARG A 313 14.43 -18.14 -2.71
CA ARG A 313 15.18 -17.00 -2.18
C ARG A 313 16.54 -17.38 -1.60
N LYS A 314 16.65 -18.52 -0.95
CA LYS A 314 17.94 -19.07 -0.48
C LYS A 314 18.86 -19.35 -1.68
N MET A 315 18.38 -20.03 -2.71
CA MET A 315 19.13 -20.33 -3.93
C MET A 315 19.70 -19.05 -4.57
N ILE A 316 18.87 -18.01 -4.73
CA ILE A 316 19.30 -16.75 -5.35
C ILE A 316 20.28 -15.98 -4.47
N LEU A 317 19.98 -15.82 -3.17
CA LEU A 317 20.71 -14.91 -2.29
C LEU A 317 21.99 -15.53 -1.69
N LYS A 318 22.00 -16.86 -1.45
CA LYS A 318 23.13 -17.55 -0.81
C LYS A 318 23.92 -18.39 -1.80
N ASP A 319 23.22 -19.12 -2.66
CA ASP A 319 23.87 -20.08 -3.56
C ASP A 319 24.14 -19.47 -4.94
N HIS A 320 23.68 -18.23 -5.18
CA HIS A 320 23.80 -17.48 -6.44
C HIS A 320 23.30 -18.29 -7.66
N LYS A 321 22.27 -19.12 -7.44
CA LYS A 321 21.62 -19.94 -8.45
C LYS A 321 20.21 -19.43 -8.75
N ARG A 322 19.87 -19.30 -10.01
CA ARG A 322 18.50 -19.06 -10.44
C ARG A 322 17.77 -20.39 -10.65
N PRO A 323 16.47 -20.48 -10.37
CA PRO A 323 15.70 -21.72 -10.56
C PRO A 323 15.74 -22.28 -11.98
N ASP A 324 15.94 -21.43 -12.98
CA ASP A 324 16.06 -21.78 -14.40
C ASP A 324 17.49 -22.09 -14.84
N GLY A 325 18.42 -22.27 -13.92
CA GLY A 325 19.82 -22.65 -14.18
C GLY A 325 20.72 -21.53 -14.75
N ARG A 326 20.17 -20.33 -15.01
CA ARG A 326 20.96 -19.20 -15.50
C ARG A 326 21.83 -18.57 -14.40
N ALA A 327 22.94 -17.94 -14.79
CA ALA A 327 23.69 -17.07 -13.90
C ALA A 327 22.87 -15.83 -13.50
N ILE A 328 23.24 -15.17 -12.38
CA ILE A 328 22.48 -14.04 -11.84
C ILE A 328 22.40 -12.87 -12.82
N ASP A 329 23.47 -12.63 -13.58
CA ASP A 329 23.63 -11.56 -14.55
C ASP A 329 23.27 -11.96 -16.01
N GLN A 330 22.89 -13.21 -16.22
CA GLN A 330 22.55 -13.70 -17.56
C GLN A 330 21.14 -13.26 -17.96
N ILE A 331 21.04 -12.54 -19.07
CA ILE A 331 19.78 -12.13 -19.70
C ILE A 331 19.23 -13.28 -20.56
N ARG A 332 17.90 -13.42 -20.62
CA ARG A 332 17.22 -14.43 -21.45
C ARG A 332 17.08 -13.94 -22.88
#